data_7e8c1e353b66fa1b6c7c91e7a3b81753
#
_entry.id   7e8c1e353b66fa1b6c7c91e7a3b81753
#
_cell.length_a   1.000
_cell.length_b   1.000
_cell.length_c   1.000
_cell.angle_alpha   90.00
_cell.angle_beta   90.00
_cell.angle_gamma   90.00
#
_symmetry.space_group_name_H-M   'P 1'
#
loop_
_entity.id
_entity.type
_entity.pdbx_description
1 polymer ?
#
loop_
_entity_poly.entity_id
_entity_poly.type
_entity_poly.pdbx_seq_one_letter_code
_entity_poly.pdbx_strand_id
1 'polypeptide(L)'
;MKFDKSQLLIYAVTDRAWTGKMSLYEQTEAALKGGATMVQLREKGLRDDNVEEYLEEAKKMRALTEKYNVPLLIDDNIKLAKACGADGVHVGQNDMDAGLARQLLGPDKILGVTAKTVEQALKAQSQGADYLGSGAVFGTSTKKDARPMTMEQLQAICASVRSR
;
A
#
# COMPACT_ATOMS: atom_id res chain seq x y z
N MET A 1 -1.13 -4.76 13.55
CA MET A 1 -1.46 -3.40 14.07
C MET A 1 -2.82 -2.99 13.53
N LYS A 2 -3.71 -2.42 14.33
CA LYS A 2 -5.03 -1.96 13.86
C LYS A 2 -4.85 -0.64 13.10
N PHE A 3 -5.63 -0.41 12.04
CA PHE A 3 -5.58 0.82 11.25
C PHE A 3 -6.03 2.04 12.07
N ASP A 4 -5.29 3.15 11.91
CA ASP A 4 -5.63 4.48 12.40
C ASP A 4 -5.36 5.52 11.31
N LYS A 5 -6.20 6.56 11.20
CA LYS A 5 -6.08 7.58 10.15
C LYS A 5 -4.76 8.36 10.19
N SER A 6 -4.16 8.51 11.35
CA SER A 6 -2.86 9.19 11.49
C SER A 6 -1.74 8.47 10.74
N GLN A 7 -1.90 7.17 10.47
CA GLN A 7 -0.97 6.40 9.67
C GLN A 7 -0.93 6.83 8.19
N LEU A 8 -1.95 7.53 7.70
CA LEU A 8 -1.99 8.05 6.32
C LEU A 8 -1.39 9.45 6.16
N LEU A 9 -0.85 10.07 7.21
CA LEU A 9 -0.30 11.44 7.13
C LEU A 9 0.88 11.52 6.17
N ILE A 10 1.82 10.57 6.25
CA ILE A 10 2.95 10.44 5.32
C ILE A 10 3.12 8.97 4.96
N TYR A 11 2.62 8.60 3.80
CA TYR A 11 2.65 7.23 3.30
C TYR A 11 3.78 7.05 2.29
N ALA A 12 4.88 6.45 2.70
CA ALA A 12 6.03 6.14 1.84
C ALA A 12 5.79 4.85 1.06
N VAL A 13 5.87 4.94 -0.27
CA VAL A 13 5.77 3.77 -1.17
C VAL A 13 7.12 3.58 -1.87
N THR A 14 7.71 2.40 -1.74
CA THR A 14 9.02 2.11 -2.33
C THR A 14 8.95 1.93 -3.84
N ASP A 15 10.03 2.30 -4.54
CA ASP A 15 10.21 2.03 -5.96
C ASP A 15 11.70 1.99 -6.30
N ARG A 16 12.19 0.84 -6.78
CA ARG A 16 13.61 0.65 -7.16
C ARG A 16 14.09 1.59 -8.26
N ALA A 17 13.19 2.05 -9.13
CA ALA A 17 13.56 2.98 -10.19
C ALA A 17 14.13 4.32 -9.65
N TRP A 18 13.90 4.64 -8.39
CA TRP A 18 14.28 5.91 -7.77
C TRP A 18 15.32 5.79 -6.66
N THR A 19 15.93 4.63 -6.47
CA THR A 19 16.88 4.42 -5.37
C THR A 19 18.19 5.21 -5.54
N GLY A 20 18.59 5.54 -6.76
CA GLY A 20 19.83 6.25 -7.00
C GLY A 20 21.04 5.47 -6.47
N LYS A 21 21.79 6.09 -5.53
CA LYS A 21 22.95 5.45 -4.85
C LYS A 21 22.58 4.75 -3.54
N MET A 22 21.39 4.96 -3.02
CA MET A 22 20.92 4.35 -1.77
C MET A 22 20.23 3.02 -2.05
N SER A 23 20.38 2.06 -1.16
CA SER A 23 19.54 0.86 -1.16
C SER A 23 18.09 1.21 -0.78
N LEU A 24 17.15 0.35 -1.13
CA LEU A 24 15.75 0.50 -0.75
C LEU A 24 15.58 0.57 0.78
N TYR A 25 16.40 -0.19 1.51
CA TYR A 25 16.44 -0.17 2.98
C TYR A 25 16.85 1.21 3.52
N GLU A 26 17.95 1.77 3.01
CA GLU A 26 18.43 3.08 3.43
C GLU A 26 17.45 4.20 3.13
N GLN A 27 16.80 4.17 1.95
CA GLN A 27 15.74 5.12 1.61
C GLN A 27 14.55 5.00 2.55
N THR A 28 14.11 3.79 2.85
CA THR A 28 13.01 3.55 3.78
C THR A 28 13.37 4.03 5.18
N GLU A 29 14.59 3.77 5.64
CA GLU A 29 15.04 4.28 6.95
C GLU A 29 15.08 5.82 6.98
N ALA A 30 15.55 6.46 5.90
CA ALA A 30 15.54 7.91 5.79
C ALA A 30 14.12 8.48 5.82
N ALA A 31 13.17 7.85 5.12
CA ALA A 31 11.76 8.23 5.16
C ALA A 31 11.16 8.09 6.57
N LEU A 32 11.48 7.01 7.28
CA LEU A 32 11.03 6.79 8.66
C LEU A 32 11.60 7.84 9.61
N LYS A 33 12.90 8.17 9.49
CA LYS A 33 13.54 9.27 10.24
C LYS A 33 12.93 10.63 9.92
N GLY A 34 12.45 10.82 8.68
CA GLY A 34 11.74 12.01 8.23
C GLY A 34 10.28 12.08 8.66
N GLY A 35 9.76 11.07 9.37
CA GLY A 35 8.40 11.07 9.91
C GLY A 35 7.36 10.34 9.07
N ALA A 36 7.76 9.41 8.19
CA ALA A 36 6.81 8.54 7.51
C ALA A 36 5.98 7.76 8.53
N THR A 37 4.66 7.77 8.34
CA THR A 37 3.69 7.17 9.26
C THR A 37 3.14 5.83 8.76
N MET A 38 3.42 5.47 7.51
CA MET A 38 3.13 4.18 6.90
C MET A 38 4.15 3.91 5.79
N VAL A 39 4.51 2.64 5.60
CA VAL A 39 5.39 2.20 4.51
C VAL A 39 4.70 1.13 3.68
N GLN A 40 4.79 1.21 2.36
CA GLN A 40 4.41 0.15 1.44
C GLN A 40 5.65 -0.37 0.71
N LEU A 41 5.94 -1.65 0.86
CA LEU A 41 6.93 -2.32 0.03
C LEU A 41 6.28 -2.72 -1.30
N ARG A 42 6.72 -2.03 -2.37
CA ARG A 42 6.24 -2.23 -3.73
C ARG A 42 7.40 -2.60 -4.65
N GLU A 43 7.43 -3.87 -5.07
CA GLU A 43 8.47 -4.44 -5.89
C GLU A 43 7.88 -5.13 -7.14
N LYS A 44 7.88 -4.43 -8.26
CA LYS A 44 7.31 -4.97 -9.52
C LYS A 44 8.25 -5.88 -10.30
N GLY A 45 9.55 -5.88 -10.01
CA GLY A 45 10.56 -6.65 -10.75
C GLY A 45 10.97 -8.00 -10.13
N LEU A 46 10.57 -8.29 -8.87
CA LEU A 46 11.00 -9.49 -8.14
C LEU A 46 9.86 -10.52 -7.94
N ARG A 47 8.69 -10.29 -8.52
CA ARG A 47 7.46 -11.02 -8.15
C ARG A 47 7.48 -12.51 -8.49
N ASP A 48 8.06 -12.91 -9.60
CA ASP A 48 7.89 -14.25 -10.12
C ASP A 48 9.19 -15.09 -10.15
N ASP A 49 10.36 -14.45 -10.21
CA ASP A 49 11.63 -15.15 -10.44
C ASP A 49 12.49 -15.33 -9.17
N ASN A 50 12.24 -14.58 -8.07
CA ASN A 50 13.05 -14.58 -6.85
C ASN A 50 12.21 -14.45 -5.56
N VAL A 51 11.33 -15.41 -5.31
CA VAL A 51 10.41 -15.40 -4.14
C VAL A 51 11.18 -15.36 -2.81
N GLU A 52 12.31 -16.05 -2.70
CA GLU A 52 13.11 -16.09 -1.47
C GLU A 52 13.77 -14.74 -1.19
N GLU A 53 14.37 -14.11 -2.20
CA GLU A 53 15.01 -12.80 -2.08
C GLU A 53 14.00 -11.73 -1.67
N TYR A 54 12.80 -11.76 -2.28
CA TYR A 54 11.74 -10.83 -1.93
C TYR A 54 11.20 -11.04 -0.51
N LEU A 55 11.13 -12.28 -0.04
CA LEU A 55 10.75 -12.60 1.35
C LEU A 55 11.79 -12.08 2.34
N GLU A 56 13.08 -12.27 2.09
CA GLU A 56 14.14 -11.79 2.96
C GLU A 56 14.18 -10.25 3.01
N GLU A 57 13.96 -9.58 1.89
CA GLU A 57 13.83 -8.12 1.85
C GLU A 57 12.61 -7.64 2.63
N ALA A 58 11.47 -8.27 2.44
CA ALA A 58 10.24 -7.95 3.17
C ALA A 58 10.40 -8.14 4.69
N LYS A 59 11.10 -9.18 5.13
CA LYS A 59 11.44 -9.39 6.55
C LYS A 59 12.34 -8.30 7.09
N LYS A 60 13.38 -7.88 6.33
CA LYS A 60 14.26 -6.77 6.72
C LYS A 60 13.48 -5.45 6.83
N MET A 61 12.57 -5.17 5.88
CA MET A 61 11.70 -4.00 5.92
C MET A 61 10.74 -4.06 7.11
N ARG A 62 10.18 -5.23 7.41
CA ARG A 62 9.32 -5.41 8.60
C ARG A 62 10.06 -5.12 9.89
N ALA A 63 11.27 -5.67 10.05
CA ALA A 63 12.10 -5.40 11.23
C ALA A 63 12.49 -3.92 11.34
N LEU A 64 12.71 -3.24 10.21
CA LEU A 64 13.01 -1.82 10.18
C LEU A 64 11.80 -0.99 10.62
N THR A 65 10.63 -1.18 10.00
CA THR A 65 9.42 -0.40 10.32
C THR A 65 8.95 -0.62 11.76
N GLU A 66 9.16 -1.83 12.31
CA GLU A 66 8.86 -2.14 13.71
C GLU A 66 9.67 -1.31 14.71
N LYS A 67 10.97 -1.04 14.44
CA LYS A 67 11.81 -0.16 15.28
C LYS A 67 11.24 1.26 15.39
N TYR A 68 10.52 1.72 14.37
CA TYR A 68 9.91 3.06 14.35
C TYR A 68 8.42 3.03 14.73
N ASN A 69 7.87 1.87 15.08
CA ASN A 69 6.44 1.65 15.35
C ASN A 69 5.53 2.13 14.19
N VAL A 70 5.99 1.92 12.94
CA VAL A 70 5.30 2.29 11.71
C VAL A 70 4.82 1.02 11.00
N PRO A 71 3.57 0.94 10.53
CA PRO A 71 3.07 -0.24 9.83
C PRO A 71 3.74 -0.43 8.47
N LEU A 72 4.03 -1.70 8.15
CA LEU A 72 4.46 -2.14 6.83
C LEU A 72 3.31 -2.80 6.09
N LEU A 73 3.04 -2.33 4.88
CA LEU A 73 2.13 -2.98 3.93
C LEU A 73 2.91 -3.56 2.76
N ILE A 74 2.40 -4.66 2.21
CA ILE A 74 2.93 -5.27 0.98
C ILE A 74 2.00 -4.92 -0.19
N ASP A 75 2.58 -4.54 -1.34
CA ASP A 75 1.84 -4.30 -2.58
C ASP A 75 1.38 -5.63 -3.17
N ASP A 76 0.07 -5.81 -3.38
CA ASP A 76 -0.63 -6.90 -4.09
C ASP A 76 -0.40 -8.34 -3.57
N ASN A 77 0.58 -8.62 -2.72
CA ASN A 77 0.98 -9.99 -2.37
C ASN A 77 0.64 -10.38 -0.92
N ILE A 78 -0.54 -10.99 -0.74
CA ILE A 78 -1.02 -11.44 0.58
C ILE A 78 -0.17 -12.59 1.15
N LYS A 79 0.31 -13.50 0.30
CA LYS A 79 1.15 -14.61 0.76
C LYS A 79 2.44 -14.10 1.37
N LEU A 80 3.08 -13.14 0.70
CA LEU A 80 4.28 -12.48 1.19
C LEU A 80 4.01 -11.70 2.48
N ALA A 81 2.91 -10.94 2.53
CA ALA A 81 2.53 -10.19 3.72
C ALA A 81 2.38 -11.08 4.96
N LYS A 82 1.77 -12.25 4.79
CA LYS A 82 1.66 -13.25 5.87
C LYS A 82 3.02 -13.84 6.23
N ALA A 83 3.84 -14.19 5.25
CA ALA A 83 5.14 -14.85 5.46
C ALA A 83 6.16 -13.93 6.14
N CYS A 84 6.15 -12.62 5.85
CA CYS A 84 7.04 -11.64 6.51
C CYS A 84 6.44 -11.00 7.77
N GLY A 85 5.18 -11.29 8.12
CA GLY A 85 4.50 -10.71 9.26
C GLY A 85 4.10 -9.24 9.09
N ALA A 86 3.92 -8.76 7.84
CA ALA A 86 3.49 -7.40 7.56
C ALA A 86 2.15 -7.04 8.23
N ASP A 87 1.92 -5.74 8.43
CA ASP A 87 0.71 -5.23 9.07
C ASP A 87 -0.50 -5.22 8.15
N GLY A 88 -0.28 -5.31 6.83
CA GLY A 88 -1.36 -5.36 5.86
C GLY A 88 -0.91 -5.47 4.41
N VAL A 89 -1.85 -5.21 3.50
CA VAL A 89 -1.61 -5.15 2.05
C VAL A 89 -2.32 -3.96 1.44
N HIS A 90 -1.84 -3.55 0.27
CA HIS A 90 -2.57 -2.67 -0.65
C HIS A 90 -2.82 -3.42 -1.95
N VAL A 91 -4.06 -3.46 -2.43
CA VAL A 91 -4.44 -4.15 -3.68
C VAL A 91 -5.00 -3.16 -4.71
N GLY A 92 -4.66 -3.39 -5.97
CA GLY A 92 -5.20 -2.65 -7.10
C GLY A 92 -6.47 -3.32 -7.69
N GLN A 93 -7.07 -2.68 -8.71
CA GLN A 93 -8.31 -3.16 -9.33
C GLN A 93 -8.12 -4.42 -10.19
N ASN A 94 -6.90 -4.68 -10.67
CA ASN A 94 -6.56 -5.84 -11.50
C ASN A 94 -5.93 -6.99 -10.68
N ASP A 95 -5.80 -6.78 -9.38
CA ASP A 95 -5.22 -7.74 -8.45
C ASP A 95 -6.32 -8.58 -7.78
N MET A 96 -6.06 -9.11 -6.60
CA MET A 96 -7.04 -9.88 -5.86
C MET A 96 -8.25 -9.03 -5.45
N ASP A 97 -9.46 -9.58 -5.57
CA ASP A 97 -10.68 -8.94 -5.06
C ASP A 97 -10.54 -8.58 -3.57
N ALA A 98 -10.96 -7.37 -3.19
CA ALA A 98 -10.78 -6.85 -1.84
C ALA A 98 -11.48 -7.68 -0.76
N GLY A 99 -12.65 -8.26 -1.07
CA GLY A 99 -13.38 -9.16 -0.16
C GLY A 99 -12.61 -10.44 0.11
N LEU A 100 -12.05 -11.04 -0.95
CA LEU A 100 -11.18 -12.21 -0.80
C LEU A 100 -9.88 -11.85 -0.05
N ALA A 101 -9.30 -10.69 -0.36
CA ALA A 101 -8.13 -10.20 0.37
C ALA A 101 -8.41 -10.06 1.87
N ARG A 102 -9.57 -9.48 2.24
CA ARG A 102 -10.01 -9.35 3.63
C ARG A 102 -10.20 -10.70 4.31
N GLN A 103 -10.81 -11.66 3.63
CA GLN A 103 -10.97 -13.02 4.17
C GLN A 103 -9.61 -13.70 4.46
N LEU A 104 -8.67 -13.56 3.53
CA LEU A 104 -7.34 -14.17 3.67
C LEU A 104 -6.48 -13.48 4.72
N LEU A 105 -6.57 -12.15 4.86
CA LEU A 105 -5.80 -11.37 5.84
C LEU A 105 -6.35 -11.48 7.26
N GLY A 106 -7.66 -11.66 7.39
CA GLY A 106 -8.36 -11.55 8.67
C GLY A 106 -8.69 -10.08 9.05
N PRO A 107 -9.43 -9.87 10.15
CA PRO A 107 -9.98 -8.56 10.51
C PRO A 107 -8.95 -7.57 11.10
N ASP A 108 -7.81 -8.06 11.59
CA ASP A 108 -6.83 -7.28 12.35
C ASP A 108 -5.70 -6.71 11.48
N LYS A 109 -5.68 -7.03 10.20
CA LYS A 109 -4.67 -6.54 9.24
C LYS A 109 -5.22 -5.38 8.42
N ILE A 110 -4.35 -4.46 8.05
CA ILE A 110 -4.70 -3.27 7.26
C ILE A 110 -4.92 -3.67 5.80
N LEU A 111 -6.04 -3.27 5.22
CA LEU A 111 -6.36 -3.45 3.81
C LEU A 111 -6.56 -2.10 3.12
N GLY A 112 -5.61 -1.73 2.26
CA GLY A 112 -5.73 -0.62 1.33
C GLY A 112 -6.25 -1.09 -0.02
N VAL A 113 -7.09 -0.30 -0.68
CA VAL A 113 -7.63 -0.62 -2.01
C VAL A 113 -7.54 0.59 -2.92
N THR A 114 -7.01 0.41 -4.14
CA THR A 114 -7.06 1.44 -5.18
C THR A 114 -8.50 1.60 -5.67
N ALA A 115 -9.02 2.84 -5.73
CA ALA A 115 -10.33 3.15 -6.30
C ALA A 115 -10.24 4.41 -7.17
N LYS A 116 -10.76 4.34 -8.40
CA LYS A 116 -10.76 5.43 -9.38
C LYS A 116 -12.16 5.92 -9.74
N THR A 117 -13.20 5.24 -9.27
CA THR A 117 -14.60 5.60 -9.46
C THR A 117 -15.35 5.46 -8.14
N VAL A 118 -16.48 6.13 -8.03
CA VAL A 118 -17.39 6.02 -6.88
C VAL A 118 -17.83 4.57 -6.66
N GLU A 119 -18.14 3.86 -7.74
CA GLU A 119 -18.54 2.45 -7.67
C GLU A 119 -17.45 1.58 -7.07
N GLN A 120 -16.18 1.73 -7.54
CA GLN A 120 -15.04 1.02 -6.98
C GLN A 120 -14.82 1.35 -5.50
N ALA A 121 -14.97 2.61 -5.12
CA ALA A 121 -14.82 3.07 -3.75
C ALA A 121 -15.87 2.45 -2.81
N LEU A 122 -17.14 2.47 -3.20
CA LEU A 122 -18.24 1.88 -2.44
C LEU A 122 -18.10 0.34 -2.35
N LYS A 123 -17.69 -0.31 -3.44
CA LYS A 123 -17.40 -1.75 -3.44
C LYS A 123 -16.26 -2.07 -2.47
N ALA A 124 -15.13 -1.36 -2.54
CA ALA A 124 -13.99 -1.58 -1.64
C ALA A 124 -14.39 -1.36 -0.18
N GLN A 125 -15.17 -0.30 0.12
CA GLN A 125 -15.69 -0.04 1.47
C GLN A 125 -16.58 -1.20 1.97
N SER A 126 -17.49 -1.70 1.14
CA SER A 126 -18.37 -2.82 1.51
C SER A 126 -17.60 -4.13 1.73
N GLN A 127 -16.47 -4.29 1.05
CA GLN A 127 -15.57 -5.44 1.17
C GLN A 127 -14.55 -5.32 2.31
N GLY A 128 -14.63 -4.26 3.12
CA GLY A 128 -13.81 -4.12 4.32
C GLY A 128 -12.46 -3.45 4.12
N ALA A 129 -12.29 -2.62 3.07
CA ALA A 129 -11.12 -1.75 2.95
C ALA A 129 -11.05 -0.78 4.15
N ASP A 130 -9.85 -0.58 4.70
CA ASP A 130 -9.59 0.38 5.77
C ASP A 130 -9.33 1.78 5.19
N TYR A 131 -8.71 1.86 4.02
CA TYR A 131 -8.48 3.11 3.30
C TYR A 131 -8.48 2.90 1.79
N LEU A 132 -8.64 3.99 1.04
CA LEU A 132 -8.63 4.01 -0.41
C LEU A 132 -7.42 4.78 -0.94
N GLY A 133 -6.80 4.25 -2.00
CA GLY A 133 -5.81 4.95 -2.81
C GLY A 133 -6.46 5.48 -4.09
N SER A 134 -6.62 6.79 -4.22
CA SER A 134 -7.26 7.43 -5.37
C SER A 134 -6.34 8.44 -6.03
N GLY A 135 -6.13 8.31 -7.34
CA GLY A 135 -5.21 9.17 -8.11
C GLY A 135 -4.76 8.48 -9.41
N ALA A 136 -3.88 9.16 -10.20
CA ALA A 136 -3.28 10.46 -9.92
C ALA A 136 -4.13 11.58 -10.52
N VAL A 137 -4.33 12.67 -9.74
CA VAL A 137 -5.03 13.86 -10.23
C VAL A 137 -4.13 14.71 -11.13
N PHE A 138 -2.84 14.75 -10.79
CA PHE A 138 -1.81 15.38 -11.60
C PHE A 138 -1.01 14.31 -12.35
N GLY A 139 -0.35 14.69 -13.46
CA GLY A 139 0.48 13.77 -14.22
C GLY A 139 1.55 13.11 -13.36
N THR A 140 1.81 11.83 -13.61
CA THR A 140 2.83 11.04 -12.88
C THR A 140 3.71 10.27 -13.85
N SER A 141 5.02 10.24 -13.57
CA SER A 141 6.00 9.40 -14.25
C SER A 141 6.29 8.09 -13.50
N THR A 142 5.84 7.98 -12.25
CA THR A 142 6.14 6.85 -11.36
C THR A 142 5.32 5.60 -11.70
N LYS A 143 4.05 5.79 -12.09
CA LYS A 143 3.14 4.70 -12.47
C LYS A 143 2.65 4.93 -13.89
N LYS A 144 3.35 4.34 -14.87
CA LYS A 144 3.10 4.54 -16.32
C LYS A 144 1.71 4.12 -16.79
N ASP A 145 1.05 3.21 -16.10
CA ASP A 145 -0.31 2.70 -16.34
C ASP A 145 -1.40 3.46 -15.57
N ALA A 146 -1.03 4.49 -14.82
CA ALA A 146 -1.99 5.31 -14.09
C ALA A 146 -2.82 6.16 -15.05
N ARG A 147 -4.09 5.80 -15.21
CA ARG A 147 -5.03 6.69 -15.91
C ARG A 147 -5.24 7.95 -15.07
N PRO A 148 -5.17 9.16 -15.68
CA PRO A 148 -5.46 10.40 -14.97
C PRO A 148 -6.85 10.37 -14.35
N MET A 149 -6.99 11.03 -13.20
CA MET A 149 -8.25 11.25 -12.50
C MET A 149 -8.47 12.76 -12.42
N THR A 150 -9.73 13.23 -12.57
CA THR A 150 -10.01 14.65 -12.35
C THR A 150 -10.24 14.97 -10.88
N MET A 151 -10.16 16.25 -10.52
CA MET A 151 -10.44 16.70 -9.16
C MET A 151 -11.90 16.42 -8.77
N GLU A 152 -12.85 16.59 -9.73
CA GLU A 152 -14.25 16.31 -9.53
C GLU A 152 -14.51 14.81 -9.23
N GLN A 153 -13.79 13.92 -9.92
CA GLN A 153 -13.83 12.48 -9.63
C GLN A 153 -13.34 12.17 -8.22
N LEU A 154 -12.22 12.77 -7.82
CA LEU A 154 -11.71 12.60 -6.45
C LEU A 154 -12.71 13.11 -5.41
N GLN A 155 -13.29 14.30 -5.62
CA GLN A 155 -14.30 14.87 -4.73
C GLN A 155 -15.53 13.97 -4.63
N ALA A 156 -16.02 13.43 -5.77
CA ALA A 156 -17.14 12.51 -5.78
C ALA A 156 -16.86 11.21 -4.99
N ILE A 157 -15.64 10.66 -5.11
CA ILE A 157 -15.22 9.50 -4.32
C ILE A 157 -15.23 9.86 -2.83
N CYS A 158 -14.60 10.97 -2.44
CA CYS A 158 -14.53 11.39 -1.04
C CYS A 158 -15.92 11.62 -0.44
N ALA A 159 -16.86 12.18 -1.21
CA ALA A 159 -18.23 12.42 -0.77
C ALA A 159 -19.06 11.14 -0.63
N SER A 160 -18.72 10.09 -1.39
CA SER A 160 -19.49 8.83 -1.44
C SER A 160 -19.16 7.86 -0.33
N VAL A 161 -17.93 7.91 0.20
CA VAL A 161 -17.45 6.95 1.22
C VAL A 161 -17.56 7.54 2.62
N ARG A 162 -17.81 6.66 3.60
CA ARG A 162 -17.83 7.06 5.01
C ARG A 162 -16.42 6.94 5.59
N SER A 163 -15.94 8.00 6.20
CA SER A 163 -14.76 7.95 7.05
C SER A 163 -15.11 7.14 8.31
N ARG A 164 -14.41 6.04 8.56
CA ARG A 164 -14.50 5.28 9.82
C ARG A 164 -13.61 5.89 10.88
#